data_fe8d89579f9a7f03b523606710a06214
#
_entry.id   fe8d89579f9a7f03b523606710a06214
#
_cell.length_a   1.000
_cell.length_b   1.000
_cell.length_c   1.000
_cell.angle_alpha   90.00
_cell.angle_beta   90.00
_cell.angle_gamma   90.00
#
_symmetry.space_group_name_H-M   'P 1'
#
loop_
_entity.id
_entity.type
_entity.pdbx_description
1 polymer ?
#
loop_
_entity_poly.entity_id
_entity_poly.type
_entity_poly.pdbx_seq_one_letter_code
_entity_poly.pdbx_strand_id
1 'polypeptide(L)'
;MNNIDAQKALERSYVSSLENKEYDEAVKLAETLCLLDPNNPEYPHKIAYVYLQQLKWEEAIEAELKTLKVDAQYIPALDLLAHAYGAVDDWERSGFYGSLALELKDKAIPVPTQEMFPASAPKNGKRIIAFSLFGNNSKYIEPAVLNTQVSPMLFPGWVCRFYVDDSVSSEAIQR
;
A
#
# COMPACT_ATOMS: atom_id res chain seq x y z
N MET A 1 -10.39 -34.07 15.69
CA MET A 1 -10.51 -32.87 14.82
C MET A 1 -9.19 -32.77 14.07
N ASN A 2 -9.21 -32.69 12.77
CA ASN A 2 -7.98 -32.61 11.97
C ASN A 2 -7.33 -31.24 12.24
N ASN A 3 -5.99 -31.15 12.22
CA ASN A 3 -5.26 -29.88 12.48
C ASN A 3 -5.74 -28.73 11.56
N ILE A 4 -6.06 -29.05 10.32
CA ILE A 4 -6.61 -28.12 9.32
C ILE A 4 -7.98 -27.56 9.74
N ASP A 5 -8.84 -28.37 10.35
CA ASP A 5 -10.17 -27.93 10.77
C ASP A 5 -10.07 -27.00 11.99
N ALA A 6 -9.14 -27.27 12.90
CA ALA A 6 -8.84 -26.43 14.05
C ALA A 6 -8.30 -25.06 13.62
N GLN A 7 -7.39 -25.05 12.66
CA GLN A 7 -6.78 -23.84 12.09
C GLN A 7 -7.82 -22.95 11.42
N LYS A 8 -8.68 -23.52 10.56
CA LYS A 8 -9.79 -22.78 9.94
C LYS A 8 -10.82 -22.24 10.95
N ALA A 9 -11.03 -22.97 12.07
CA ALA A 9 -11.91 -22.47 13.11
C ALA A 9 -11.31 -21.26 13.83
N LEU A 10 -10.01 -21.28 14.15
CA LEU A 10 -9.29 -20.15 14.75
C LEU A 10 -9.26 -18.93 13.82
N GLU A 11 -9.03 -19.12 12.52
CA GLU A 11 -9.07 -18.03 11.53
C GLU A 11 -10.45 -17.36 11.46
N ARG A 12 -11.53 -18.14 11.49
CA ARG A 12 -12.89 -17.59 11.55
C ARG A 12 -13.15 -16.82 12.84
N SER A 13 -12.69 -17.35 13.98
CA SER A 13 -12.81 -16.66 15.27
C SER A 13 -12.02 -15.36 15.28
N TYR A 14 -10.81 -15.35 14.71
CA TYR A 14 -10.00 -14.14 14.54
C TYR A 14 -10.74 -13.06 13.77
N VAL A 15 -11.34 -13.41 12.62
CA VAL A 15 -12.12 -12.45 11.81
C VAL A 15 -13.30 -11.90 12.60
N SER A 16 -14.04 -12.79 13.30
CA SER A 16 -15.17 -12.37 14.13
C SER A 16 -14.76 -11.43 15.26
N SER A 17 -13.62 -11.71 15.95
CA SER A 17 -13.09 -10.83 17.00
C SER A 17 -12.67 -9.47 16.46
N LEU A 18 -12.12 -9.40 15.23
CA LEU A 18 -11.82 -8.13 14.58
C LEU A 18 -13.08 -7.32 14.28
N GLU A 19 -14.09 -7.95 13.72
CA GLU A 19 -15.36 -7.31 13.38
C GLU A 19 -16.05 -6.73 14.63
N ASN A 20 -15.96 -7.47 15.75
CA ASN A 20 -16.48 -7.07 17.05
C ASN A 20 -15.56 -6.09 17.81
N LYS A 21 -14.38 -5.77 17.28
CA LYS A 21 -13.33 -4.95 17.92
C LYS A 21 -12.79 -5.54 19.24
N GLU A 22 -12.85 -6.86 19.36
CA GLU A 22 -12.29 -7.62 20.48
C GLU A 22 -10.79 -7.86 20.24
N TYR A 23 -10.01 -6.78 20.23
CA TYR A 23 -8.63 -6.77 19.77
C TYR A 23 -7.71 -7.69 20.57
N ASP A 24 -7.87 -7.73 21.90
CA ASP A 24 -7.05 -8.60 22.75
C ASP A 24 -7.29 -10.09 22.45
N GLU A 25 -8.53 -10.45 22.15
CA GLU A 25 -8.87 -11.82 21.74
C GLU A 25 -8.34 -12.13 20.34
N ALA A 26 -8.44 -11.19 19.40
CA ALA A 26 -7.88 -11.34 18.05
C ALA A 26 -6.35 -11.58 18.11
N VAL A 27 -5.61 -10.87 18.97
CA VAL A 27 -4.16 -11.10 19.15
C VAL A 27 -3.90 -12.51 19.66
N LYS A 28 -4.61 -12.98 20.70
CA LYS A 28 -4.42 -14.34 21.26
C LYS A 28 -4.71 -15.44 20.24
N LEU A 29 -5.75 -15.24 19.41
CA LEU A 29 -6.08 -16.17 18.33
C LEU A 29 -4.97 -16.21 17.27
N ALA A 30 -4.43 -15.06 16.88
CA ALA A 30 -3.32 -14.97 15.95
C ALA A 30 -2.02 -15.57 16.53
N GLU A 31 -1.72 -15.35 17.81
CA GLU A 31 -0.61 -16.01 18.51
C GLU A 31 -0.77 -17.53 18.53
N THR A 32 -1.99 -18.02 18.74
CA THR A 32 -2.28 -19.46 18.68
C THR A 32 -2.03 -20.01 17.28
N LEU A 33 -2.41 -19.28 16.23
CA LEU A 33 -2.10 -19.64 14.84
C LEU A 33 -0.60 -19.67 14.57
N CYS A 34 0.17 -18.73 15.09
CA CYS A 34 1.64 -18.73 15.01
C CYS A 34 2.26 -19.98 15.66
N LEU A 35 1.68 -20.47 16.76
CA LEU A 35 2.16 -21.69 17.41
C LEU A 35 1.83 -22.96 16.60
N LEU A 36 0.71 -22.96 15.88
CA LEU A 36 0.28 -24.10 15.06
C LEU A 36 1.09 -24.23 13.75
N ASP A 37 1.46 -23.09 13.17
CA ASP A 37 2.29 -23.04 11.96
C ASP A 37 3.25 -21.83 12.03
N PRO A 38 4.42 -22.02 12.64
CA PRO A 38 5.41 -20.95 12.82
C PRO A 38 6.04 -20.44 11.52
N ASN A 39 5.89 -21.18 10.42
CA ASN A 39 6.47 -20.82 9.12
C ASN A 39 5.51 -20.06 8.22
N ASN A 40 4.29 -19.81 8.67
CA ASN A 40 3.31 -19.04 7.90
C ASN A 40 3.40 -17.56 8.24
N PRO A 41 3.88 -16.69 7.32
CA PRO A 41 4.05 -15.26 7.57
C PRO A 41 2.72 -14.53 7.79
N GLU A 42 1.61 -15.09 7.32
CA GLU A 42 0.28 -14.49 7.50
C GLU A 42 -0.11 -14.35 8.98
N TYR A 43 0.35 -15.26 9.85
CA TYR A 43 -0.09 -15.28 11.24
C TYR A 43 0.54 -14.17 12.10
N PRO A 44 1.86 -13.94 12.10
CA PRO A 44 2.41 -12.76 12.76
C PRO A 44 1.94 -11.45 12.11
N HIS A 45 1.69 -11.43 10.80
CA HIS A 45 1.06 -10.29 10.12
C HIS A 45 -0.36 -9.99 10.67
N LYS A 46 -1.16 -10.99 11.00
CA LYS A 46 -2.48 -10.80 11.65
C LYS A 46 -2.36 -10.03 12.98
N ILE A 47 -1.32 -10.28 13.77
CA ILE A 47 -1.05 -9.55 15.01
C ILE A 47 -0.77 -8.07 14.72
N ALA A 48 0.12 -7.80 13.75
CA ALA A 48 0.44 -6.44 13.33
C ALA A 48 -0.80 -5.69 12.82
N TYR A 49 -1.64 -6.38 12.06
CA TYR A 49 -2.89 -5.80 11.56
C TYR A 49 -3.85 -5.40 12.70
N VAL A 50 -3.93 -6.17 13.79
CA VAL A 50 -4.72 -5.80 14.99
C VAL A 50 -4.17 -4.52 15.62
N TYR A 51 -2.85 -4.40 15.76
CA TYR A 51 -2.23 -3.18 16.28
C TYR A 51 -2.45 -1.97 15.36
N LEU A 52 -2.40 -2.17 14.05
CA LEU A 52 -2.75 -1.15 13.06
C LEU A 52 -4.17 -0.61 13.27
N GLN A 53 -5.16 -1.50 13.50
CA GLN A 53 -6.55 -1.10 13.77
C GLN A 53 -6.71 -0.28 15.05
N GLN A 54 -5.78 -0.41 15.99
CA GLN A 54 -5.74 0.35 17.25
C GLN A 54 -4.87 1.60 17.14
N LEU A 55 -4.27 1.90 15.96
CA LEU A 55 -3.29 2.97 15.73
C LEU A 55 -2.04 2.85 16.63
N LYS A 56 -1.71 1.64 17.05
CA LYS A 56 -0.51 1.30 17.83
C LYS A 56 0.63 1.00 16.84
N TRP A 57 1.24 2.08 16.36
CA TRP A 57 2.17 2.02 15.24
C TRP A 57 3.46 1.27 15.57
N GLU A 58 4.02 1.51 16.75
CA GLU A 58 5.25 0.88 17.20
C GLU A 58 5.09 -0.62 17.38
N GLU A 59 3.98 -1.06 17.99
CA GLU A 59 3.65 -2.47 18.17
C GLU A 59 3.37 -3.15 16.82
N ALA A 60 2.72 -2.45 15.89
CA ALA A 60 2.50 -2.95 14.54
C ALA A 60 3.83 -3.14 13.80
N ILE A 61 4.75 -2.16 13.89
CA ILE A 61 6.11 -2.25 13.32
C ILE A 61 6.85 -3.45 13.91
N GLU A 62 6.85 -3.61 15.24
CA GLU A 62 7.54 -4.73 15.88
C GLU A 62 7.01 -6.10 15.43
N ALA A 63 5.69 -6.23 15.31
CA ALA A 63 5.05 -7.46 14.84
C ALA A 63 5.38 -7.75 13.37
N GLU A 64 5.39 -6.73 12.50
CA GLU A 64 5.76 -6.93 11.09
C GLU A 64 7.24 -7.25 10.89
N LEU A 65 8.12 -6.69 11.70
CA LEU A 65 9.52 -7.09 11.66
C LEU A 65 9.71 -8.57 12.06
N LYS A 66 8.82 -9.14 12.88
CA LYS A 66 8.77 -10.59 13.16
C LYS A 66 8.23 -11.36 11.94
N THR A 67 7.22 -10.83 11.25
CA THR A 67 6.70 -11.39 10.00
C THR A 67 7.81 -11.51 8.94
N LEU A 68 8.61 -10.47 8.75
CA LEU A 68 9.73 -10.49 7.80
C LEU A 68 10.87 -11.44 8.17
N LYS A 69 10.96 -11.89 9.43
CA LYS A 69 11.89 -12.98 9.81
C LYS A 69 11.40 -14.35 9.33
N VAL A 70 10.10 -14.52 9.15
CA VAL A 70 9.49 -15.73 8.59
C VAL A 70 9.59 -15.71 7.07
N ASP A 71 9.20 -14.59 6.46
CA ASP A 71 9.32 -14.39 5.01
C ASP A 71 9.73 -12.94 4.72
N ALA A 72 10.99 -12.73 4.34
CA ALA A 72 11.55 -11.41 4.04
C ALA A 72 10.91 -10.71 2.82
N GLN A 73 10.17 -11.46 1.98
CA GLN A 73 9.50 -10.96 0.79
C GLN A 73 7.97 -10.91 0.94
N TYR A 74 7.46 -11.07 2.15
CA TYR A 74 6.02 -11.02 2.39
C TYR A 74 5.47 -9.60 2.17
N ILE A 75 4.93 -9.37 0.98
CA ILE A 75 4.50 -8.05 0.50
C ILE A 75 3.52 -7.35 1.46
N PRO A 76 2.51 -8.03 2.06
CA PRO A 76 1.62 -7.35 3.01
C PRO A 76 2.34 -6.74 4.21
N ALA A 77 3.40 -7.40 4.72
CA ALA A 77 4.21 -6.86 5.82
C ALA A 77 5.01 -5.63 5.40
N LEU A 78 5.58 -5.65 4.19
CA LEU A 78 6.32 -4.51 3.65
C LEU A 78 5.40 -3.28 3.44
N ASP A 79 4.20 -3.49 2.93
CA ASP A 79 3.19 -2.44 2.76
C ASP A 79 2.78 -1.84 4.12
N LEU A 80 2.52 -2.69 5.12
CA LEU A 80 2.12 -2.22 6.45
C LEU A 80 3.28 -1.48 7.13
N LEU A 81 4.52 -1.96 7.02
CA LEU A 81 5.70 -1.25 7.53
C LEU A 81 5.86 0.13 6.89
N ALA A 82 5.69 0.23 5.55
CA ALA A 82 5.74 1.52 4.87
C ALA A 82 4.69 2.49 5.43
N HIS A 83 3.47 2.00 5.67
CA HIS A 83 2.39 2.80 6.25
C HIS A 83 2.68 3.19 7.71
N ALA A 84 3.08 2.23 8.55
CA ALA A 84 3.32 2.45 9.98
C ALA A 84 4.51 3.40 10.22
N TYR A 85 5.63 3.23 9.49
CA TYR A 85 6.74 4.17 9.57
C TYR A 85 6.37 5.57 9.11
N GLY A 86 5.55 5.70 8.06
CA GLY A 86 5.02 7.01 7.64
C GLY A 86 4.11 7.65 8.69
N ALA A 87 3.38 6.85 9.47
CA ALA A 87 2.52 7.36 10.54
C ALA A 87 3.30 7.90 11.76
N VAL A 88 4.53 7.41 11.97
CA VAL A 88 5.45 7.89 13.01
C VAL A 88 6.52 8.86 12.45
N ASP A 89 6.28 9.43 11.27
CA ASP A 89 7.14 10.40 10.58
C ASP A 89 8.56 9.88 10.22
N ASP A 90 8.76 8.56 10.22
CA ASP A 90 10.01 7.96 9.73
C ASP A 90 9.95 7.72 8.22
N TRP A 91 10.12 8.79 7.47
CA TRP A 91 9.98 8.80 6.00
C TRP A 91 11.06 8.00 5.29
N GLU A 92 12.23 7.84 5.90
CA GLU A 92 13.32 7.04 5.33
C GLU A 92 12.94 5.56 5.30
N ARG A 93 12.51 4.99 6.43
CA ARG A 93 12.07 3.60 6.50
C ARG A 93 10.75 3.36 5.76
N SER A 94 9.82 4.31 5.82
CA SER A 94 8.59 4.28 5.02
C SER A 94 8.90 4.14 3.53
N GLY A 95 9.78 4.99 3.00
CA GLY A 95 10.22 4.93 1.60
C GLY A 95 10.94 3.63 1.25
N PHE A 96 11.81 3.15 2.13
CA PHE A 96 12.53 1.89 1.93
C PHE A 96 11.59 0.70 1.78
N TYR A 97 10.69 0.48 2.74
CA TYR A 97 9.76 -0.65 2.70
C TYR A 97 8.74 -0.53 1.57
N GLY A 98 8.25 0.69 1.30
CA GLY A 98 7.34 0.94 0.19
C GLY A 98 7.98 0.65 -1.17
N SER A 99 9.22 1.07 -1.39
CA SER A 99 9.95 0.77 -2.62
C SER A 99 10.18 -0.72 -2.81
N LEU A 100 10.54 -1.43 -1.73
CA LEU A 100 10.74 -2.88 -1.78
C LEU A 100 9.44 -3.63 -2.10
N ALA A 101 8.31 -3.22 -1.50
CA ALA A 101 7.01 -3.79 -1.81
C ALA A 101 6.62 -3.58 -3.28
N LEU A 102 6.84 -2.39 -3.82
CA LEU A 102 6.58 -2.07 -5.23
C LEU A 102 7.46 -2.89 -6.17
N GLU A 103 8.75 -3.03 -5.87
CA GLU A 103 9.67 -3.83 -6.67
C GLU A 103 9.24 -5.31 -6.73
N LEU A 104 8.79 -5.88 -5.61
CA LEU A 104 8.30 -7.25 -5.57
C LEU A 104 6.97 -7.41 -6.33
N LYS A 105 6.06 -6.44 -6.23
CA LYS A 105 4.80 -6.43 -6.99
C LYS A 105 5.08 -6.34 -8.49
N ASP A 106 6.00 -5.48 -8.91
CA ASP A 106 6.39 -5.34 -10.31
C ASP A 106 6.95 -6.64 -10.90
N LYS A 107 7.79 -7.33 -10.13
CA LYS A 107 8.34 -8.64 -10.56
C LYS A 107 7.25 -9.71 -10.74
N ALA A 108 6.15 -9.61 -10.02
CA ALA A 108 5.02 -10.54 -10.11
C ALA A 108 4.08 -10.25 -11.30
N ILE A 109 4.15 -9.05 -11.88
CA ILE A 109 3.30 -8.65 -13.01
C ILE A 109 3.98 -9.12 -14.31
N PRO A 110 3.31 -9.94 -15.14
CA PRO A 110 3.83 -10.30 -16.45
C PRO A 110 4.06 -9.04 -17.28
N VAL A 111 5.26 -8.91 -17.86
CA VAL A 111 5.52 -7.83 -18.82
C VAL A 111 4.54 -7.99 -19.99
N PRO A 112 3.72 -6.99 -20.32
CA PRO A 112 2.81 -7.07 -21.45
C PRO A 112 3.59 -7.35 -22.72
N THR A 113 3.23 -8.40 -23.45
CA THR A 113 3.84 -8.74 -24.74
C THR A 113 3.36 -7.83 -25.88
N GLN A 114 2.35 -7.01 -25.62
CA GLN A 114 1.86 -5.98 -26.54
C GLN A 114 2.21 -4.59 -26.00
N GLU A 115 2.63 -3.69 -26.91
CA GLU A 115 2.72 -2.27 -26.57
C GLU A 115 1.37 -1.81 -26.02
N MET A 116 1.32 -1.47 -24.73
CA MET A 116 0.09 -1.01 -24.04
C MET A 116 -0.42 0.32 -24.62
N PHE A 117 0.45 1.03 -25.34
CA PHE A 117 0.12 2.27 -26.00
C PHE A 117 0.36 2.09 -27.49
N PRO A 118 -0.63 2.37 -28.36
CA PRO A 118 -0.39 2.34 -29.80
C PRO A 118 0.76 3.29 -30.15
N ALA A 119 1.75 2.77 -30.86
CA ALA A 119 2.93 3.51 -31.29
C ALA A 119 2.57 4.77 -32.12
N SER A 120 1.37 4.81 -32.69
CA SER A 120 0.87 5.97 -33.43
C SER A 120 -0.31 6.62 -32.69
N ALA A 121 -0.21 7.94 -32.44
CA ALA A 121 -1.37 8.71 -32.04
C ALA A 121 -2.46 8.62 -33.13
N PRO A 122 -3.74 8.63 -32.77
CA PRO A 122 -4.77 8.90 -33.76
C PRO A 122 -4.44 10.20 -34.47
N LYS A 123 -4.52 10.20 -35.83
CA LYS A 123 -4.02 11.30 -36.70
C LYS A 123 -4.59 12.67 -36.32
N ASN A 124 -5.67 12.76 -35.54
CA ASN A 124 -6.33 14.00 -35.12
C ASN A 124 -6.69 14.06 -33.63
N GLY A 125 -6.08 13.23 -32.77
CA GLY A 125 -6.40 13.17 -31.34
C GLY A 125 -5.29 13.74 -30.46
N LYS A 126 -5.65 14.47 -29.41
CA LYS A 126 -4.74 14.85 -28.33
C LYS A 126 -4.49 13.62 -27.45
N ARG A 127 -3.24 13.31 -27.16
CA ARG A 127 -2.88 12.34 -26.13
C ARG A 127 -2.97 13.04 -24.79
N ILE A 128 -3.76 12.51 -23.87
CA ILE A 128 -4.02 13.16 -22.57
C ILE A 128 -3.66 12.20 -21.46
N ILE A 129 -2.87 12.67 -20.50
CA ILE A 129 -2.72 12.06 -19.18
C ILE A 129 -3.65 12.83 -18.25
N ALA A 130 -4.69 12.16 -17.75
CA ALA A 130 -5.70 12.78 -16.92
C ALA A 130 -5.38 12.57 -15.44
N PHE A 131 -5.49 13.63 -14.66
CA PHE A 131 -5.31 13.63 -13.20
C PHE A 131 -6.53 14.24 -12.54
N SER A 132 -6.90 13.76 -11.35
CA SER A 132 -7.85 14.43 -10.46
C SER A 132 -7.06 15.05 -9.32
N LEU A 133 -7.35 16.31 -9.00
CA LEU A 133 -6.71 17.03 -7.91
C LEU A 133 -7.79 17.74 -7.10
N PHE A 134 -7.78 17.53 -5.80
CA PHE A 134 -8.73 18.15 -4.86
C PHE A 134 -8.02 18.46 -3.54
N GLY A 135 -8.55 19.45 -2.81
CA GLY A 135 -7.94 19.94 -1.58
C GLY A 135 -6.70 20.80 -1.82
N ASN A 136 -6.16 21.35 -0.75
CA ASN A 136 -5.02 22.25 -0.78
C ASN A 136 -3.80 21.71 -0.01
N ASN A 137 -3.71 20.38 0.12
CA ASN A 137 -2.59 19.75 0.80
C ASN A 137 -1.37 19.67 -0.12
N SER A 138 -0.24 20.20 0.34
CA SER A 138 1.03 20.21 -0.40
C SER A 138 1.48 18.80 -0.85
N LYS A 139 1.15 17.74 -0.11
CA LYS A 139 1.43 16.35 -0.50
C LYS A 139 0.84 15.97 -1.87
N TYR A 140 -0.22 16.64 -2.31
CA TYR A 140 -0.87 16.40 -3.60
C TYR A 140 -0.57 17.50 -4.62
N ILE A 141 -0.49 18.76 -4.15
CA ILE A 141 -0.23 19.92 -5.02
C ILE A 141 1.19 19.85 -5.61
N GLU A 142 2.21 19.62 -4.79
CA GLU A 142 3.60 19.60 -5.29
C GLU A 142 3.86 18.47 -6.32
N PRO A 143 3.42 17.22 -6.11
CA PRO A 143 3.52 16.20 -7.15
C PRO A 143 2.71 16.51 -8.40
N ALA A 144 1.56 17.18 -8.29
CA ALA A 144 0.76 17.60 -9.46
C ALA A 144 1.53 18.61 -10.31
N VAL A 145 2.13 19.62 -9.69
CA VAL A 145 3.00 20.60 -10.38
C VAL A 145 4.20 19.91 -11.01
N LEU A 146 4.87 19.00 -10.28
CA LEU A 146 5.99 18.23 -10.81
C LEU A 146 5.58 17.42 -12.05
N ASN A 147 4.41 16.80 -12.04
CA ASN A 147 3.90 16.05 -13.19
C ASN A 147 3.75 16.91 -14.45
N THR A 148 3.37 18.20 -14.32
CA THR A 148 3.30 19.11 -15.48
C THR A 148 4.68 19.34 -16.10
N GLN A 149 5.72 19.38 -15.26
CA GLN A 149 7.10 19.66 -15.69
C GLN A 149 7.79 18.42 -16.28
N VAL A 150 7.52 17.24 -15.69
CA VAL A 150 8.20 15.99 -16.07
C VAL A 150 7.51 15.27 -17.23
N SER A 151 6.19 15.37 -17.35
CA SER A 151 5.44 14.65 -18.38
C SER A 151 5.87 14.93 -19.81
N PRO A 152 6.22 16.17 -20.23
CA PRO A 152 6.71 16.41 -21.58
C PRO A 152 8.02 15.70 -21.90
N MET A 153 8.84 15.42 -20.87
CA MET A 153 10.11 14.71 -21.01
C MET A 153 9.90 13.20 -21.11
N LEU A 154 9.01 12.64 -20.27
CA LEU A 154 8.75 11.20 -20.22
C LEU A 154 7.77 10.75 -21.29
N PHE A 155 6.82 11.61 -21.66
CA PHE A 155 5.75 11.32 -22.63
C PHE A 155 5.68 12.41 -23.70
N PRO A 156 6.63 12.50 -24.63
CA PRO A 156 6.64 13.51 -25.68
C PRO A 156 5.34 13.52 -26.49
N GLY A 157 4.72 14.69 -26.64
CA GLY A 157 3.46 14.85 -27.37
C GLY A 157 2.18 14.50 -26.58
N TRP A 158 2.30 14.17 -25.30
CA TRP A 158 1.17 14.04 -24.39
C TRP A 158 0.94 15.35 -23.64
N VAL A 159 -0.31 15.59 -23.22
CA VAL A 159 -0.74 16.77 -22.46
C VAL A 159 -1.31 16.32 -21.12
N CYS A 160 -0.79 16.85 -20.03
CA CYS A 160 -1.39 16.70 -18.70
C CYS A 160 -2.69 17.51 -18.64
N ARG A 161 -3.74 16.89 -18.15
CA ARG A 161 -5.01 17.53 -17.86
C ARG A 161 -5.41 17.24 -16.42
N PHE A 162 -5.53 18.30 -15.63
CA PHE A 162 -5.98 18.21 -14.26
C PHE A 162 -7.47 18.57 -14.19
N TYR A 163 -8.24 17.72 -13.56
CA TYR A 163 -9.61 17.98 -13.16
C TYR A 163 -9.57 18.43 -11.70
N VAL A 164 -9.90 19.67 -11.46
CA VAL A 164 -9.82 20.32 -10.15
C VAL A 164 -11.22 20.74 -9.69
N ASP A 165 -11.43 20.78 -8.37
CA ASP A 165 -12.62 21.36 -7.75
C ASP A 165 -12.29 22.68 -7.04
N ASP A 166 -13.29 23.30 -6.44
CA ASP A 166 -13.16 24.59 -5.76
C ASP A 166 -12.29 24.54 -4.49
N SER A 167 -11.87 23.36 -4.04
CA SER A 167 -10.97 23.18 -2.89
C SER A 167 -9.49 23.39 -3.22
N VAL A 168 -9.13 23.40 -4.51
CA VAL A 168 -7.76 23.68 -4.98
C VAL A 168 -7.56 25.19 -5.07
N SER A 169 -6.49 25.70 -4.45
CA SER A 169 -6.22 27.14 -4.45
C SER A 169 -5.89 27.67 -5.84
N SER A 170 -6.30 28.92 -6.10
CA SER A 170 -5.97 29.62 -7.36
C SER A 170 -4.45 29.71 -7.60
N GLU A 171 -3.65 29.81 -6.54
CA GLU A 171 -2.18 29.81 -6.63
C GLU A 171 -1.66 28.47 -7.16
N ALA A 172 -2.20 27.34 -6.68
CA ALA A 172 -1.83 26.01 -7.16
C ALA A 172 -2.20 25.80 -8.64
N ILE A 173 -3.33 26.35 -9.08
CA ILE A 173 -3.81 26.26 -10.47
C ILE A 173 -2.92 27.06 -11.43
N GLN A 174 -2.31 28.15 -10.97
CA GLN A 174 -1.45 29.02 -11.79
C GLN A 174 -0.02 28.46 -11.97
N ARG A 175 0.39 27.50 -11.18
CA ARG A 175 1.71 26.84 -11.24
C ARG A 175 1.76 25.73 -12.28
#